data_63053b9c16af27a62058d255f7fbe9b1
#
_entry.id   63053b9c16af27a62058d255f7fbe9b1
#
_cell.length_a   1.000
_cell.length_b   1.000
_cell.length_c   1.000
_cell.angle_alpha   90.00
_cell.angle_beta   90.00
_cell.angle_gamma   90.00
#
_symmetry.space_group_name_H-M   'P 1'
#
loop_
_entity.id
_entity.type
_entity.pdbx_description
1 polymer ?
#
loop_
_entity_poly.entity_id
_entity_poly.type
_entity_poly.pdbx_seq_one_letter_code
_entity_poly.pdbx_strand_id
1 'polypeptide(L)'
;MIVVKNAYFTTDNKKVECKLEFYVLLNGVPENSPRVAIGEARCAPEDKFNFKVGMDFAYDRAYAKAVEVAVKMNRPEMRFVCVKSGNDLTSGTIYPVQYDDDGHLFVIDDAGDRRPGLYSHIDKDTFFGFMKRNNMVKLED
;
A
#
# COMPACT_ATOMS: atom_id res chain seq x y z
N MET A 1 -12.66 3.33 5.78
CA MET A 1 -11.39 3.46 5.08
C MET A 1 -11.54 3.95 3.64
N ILE A 2 -12.58 3.56 2.96
CA ILE A 2 -12.97 4.13 1.67
C ILE A 2 -14.44 4.52 1.67
N VAL A 3 -14.81 5.47 0.80
CA VAL A 3 -16.20 5.81 0.49
C VAL A 3 -16.39 5.57 -1.01
N VAL A 4 -17.32 4.70 -1.36
CA VAL A 4 -17.66 4.42 -2.75
C VAL A 4 -18.54 5.55 -3.28
N LYS A 5 -18.11 6.16 -4.39
CA LYS A 5 -18.90 7.18 -5.09
C LYS A 5 -19.85 6.56 -6.10
N ASN A 6 -19.32 5.73 -7.00
CA ASN A 6 -20.06 5.06 -8.06
C ASN A 6 -19.42 3.74 -8.45
N ALA A 7 -20.21 2.85 -9.01
CA ALA A 7 -19.73 1.61 -9.62
C ALA A 7 -20.37 1.47 -11.00
N TYR A 8 -19.53 1.31 -12.01
CA TYR A 8 -19.96 1.16 -13.40
C TYR A 8 -19.60 -0.24 -13.90
N PHE A 9 -20.52 -0.88 -14.58
CA PHE A 9 -20.32 -2.24 -15.09
C PHE A 9 -20.41 -2.26 -16.60
N THR A 10 -19.47 -2.95 -17.22
CA THR A 10 -19.50 -3.25 -18.66
C THR A 10 -19.31 -4.73 -18.86
N THR A 11 -19.86 -5.26 -19.96
CA THR A 11 -19.72 -6.67 -20.31
C THR A 11 -19.27 -6.83 -21.76
N ASP A 12 -18.38 -7.78 -21.98
CA ASP A 12 -17.87 -8.12 -23.29
C ASP A 12 -17.34 -9.56 -23.27
N ASN A 13 -17.78 -10.41 -24.23
CA ASN A 13 -17.29 -11.78 -24.38
C ASN A 13 -17.24 -12.59 -23.08
N LYS A 14 -18.35 -12.68 -22.35
CA LYS A 14 -18.43 -13.36 -21.05
C LYS A 14 -17.51 -12.79 -19.99
N LYS A 15 -17.06 -11.55 -20.15
CA LYS A 15 -16.30 -10.80 -19.17
C LYS A 15 -17.17 -9.69 -18.61
N VAL A 16 -17.13 -9.49 -17.31
CA VAL A 16 -17.73 -8.32 -16.66
C VAL A 16 -16.60 -7.51 -16.05
N GLU A 17 -16.59 -6.22 -16.32
CA GLU A 17 -15.66 -5.27 -15.73
C GLU A 17 -16.40 -4.29 -14.83
N CYS A 18 -15.91 -4.08 -13.63
CA CYS A 18 -16.38 -3.06 -12.71
C CYS A 18 -15.35 -1.94 -12.62
N LYS A 19 -15.79 -0.71 -12.93
CA LYS A 19 -15.04 0.51 -12.66
C LYS A 19 -15.61 1.13 -11.41
N LEU A 20 -14.85 1.08 -10.32
CA LEU A 20 -15.25 1.59 -9.02
C LEU A 20 -14.61 2.95 -8.79
N GLU A 21 -15.44 3.99 -8.60
CA GLU A 21 -14.98 5.31 -8.17
C GLU A 21 -15.12 5.43 -6.65
N PHE A 22 -14.04 5.81 -5.98
CA PHE A 22 -14.00 5.84 -4.52
C PHE A 22 -13.12 6.97 -4.00
N TYR A 23 -13.38 7.37 -2.76
CA TYR A 23 -12.51 8.27 -2.01
C TYR A 23 -11.80 7.49 -0.93
N VAL A 24 -10.51 7.75 -0.73
CA VAL A 24 -9.77 7.24 0.42
C VAL A 24 -10.01 8.18 1.61
N LEU A 25 -10.30 7.61 2.76
CA LEU A 25 -10.37 8.34 4.01
C LEU A 25 -8.98 8.38 4.65
N LEU A 26 -8.41 9.58 4.73
CA LEU A 26 -7.13 9.83 5.42
C LEU A 26 -7.45 10.41 6.80
N ASN A 27 -7.18 9.62 7.84
CA ASN A 27 -7.55 9.99 9.22
C ASN A 27 -9.04 10.38 9.35
N GLY A 28 -9.90 9.65 8.65
CA GLY A 28 -11.34 9.88 8.66
C GLY A 28 -11.84 11.00 7.74
N VAL A 29 -10.95 11.67 7.02
CA VAL A 29 -11.32 12.77 6.11
C VAL A 29 -11.19 12.28 4.67
N PRO A 30 -12.27 12.41 3.85
CA PRO A 30 -12.20 12.00 2.44
C PRO A 30 -11.26 12.90 1.63
N GLU A 31 -10.63 12.31 0.62
CA GLU A 31 -9.86 13.06 -0.37
C GLU A 31 -10.76 14.02 -1.17
N ASN A 32 -10.15 15.03 -1.80
CA ASN A 32 -10.86 16.00 -2.63
C ASN A 32 -11.29 15.43 -3.99
N SER A 33 -10.60 14.42 -4.49
CA SER A 33 -10.85 13.83 -5.81
C SER A 33 -10.99 12.32 -5.71
N PRO A 34 -11.92 11.71 -6.49
CA PRO A 34 -12.10 10.28 -6.46
C PRO A 34 -10.96 9.55 -7.20
N ARG A 35 -10.73 8.32 -6.77
CA ARG A 35 -9.82 7.37 -7.40
C ARG A 35 -10.64 6.31 -8.12
N VAL A 36 -9.98 5.55 -9.01
CA VAL A 36 -10.61 4.49 -9.78
C VAL A 36 -9.89 3.17 -9.51
N ALA A 37 -10.66 2.12 -9.25
CA ALA A 37 -10.18 0.75 -9.21
C ALA A 37 -10.99 -0.08 -10.20
N ILE A 38 -10.33 -1.01 -10.90
CA ILE A 38 -10.97 -1.86 -11.90
C ILE A 38 -10.87 -3.32 -11.46
N GLY A 39 -12.01 -3.99 -11.42
CA GLY A 39 -12.11 -5.41 -11.16
C GLY A 39 -12.74 -6.12 -12.34
N GLU A 40 -12.30 -7.34 -12.62
CA GLU A 40 -12.81 -8.15 -13.74
C GLU A 40 -13.27 -9.51 -13.24
N ALA A 41 -14.30 -10.04 -13.87
CA ALA A 41 -14.74 -11.42 -13.73
C ALA A 41 -14.95 -12.02 -15.11
N ARG A 42 -14.44 -13.22 -15.34
CA ARG A 42 -14.60 -13.95 -16.59
C ARG A 42 -15.34 -15.25 -16.34
N CYS A 43 -16.32 -15.54 -17.19
CA CYS A 43 -16.99 -16.83 -17.19
C CYS A 43 -16.12 -17.84 -17.96
N ALA A 44 -15.97 -19.06 -17.43
CA ALA A 44 -15.28 -20.13 -18.14
C ALA A 44 -16.03 -20.46 -19.47
N PRO A 45 -15.31 -20.84 -20.54
CA PRO A 45 -15.94 -21.08 -21.85
C PRO A 45 -17.06 -22.12 -21.83
N GLU A 46 -16.93 -23.12 -20.96
CA GLU A 46 -17.91 -24.21 -20.79
C GLU A 46 -19.10 -23.85 -19.90
N ASP A 47 -19.03 -22.75 -19.17
CA ASP A 47 -20.07 -22.34 -18.26
C ASP A 47 -21.07 -21.40 -18.90
N LYS A 48 -22.31 -21.44 -18.40
CA LYS A 48 -23.35 -20.51 -18.81
C LYS A 48 -23.06 -19.14 -18.19
N PHE A 49 -22.96 -18.11 -19.02
CA PHE A 49 -22.71 -16.75 -18.56
C PHE A 49 -23.90 -16.24 -17.74
N ASN A 50 -23.57 -15.69 -16.55
CA ASN A 50 -24.53 -15.03 -15.66
C ASN A 50 -23.98 -13.66 -15.30
N PHE A 51 -24.60 -12.60 -15.86
CA PHE A 51 -24.14 -11.23 -15.71
C PHE A 51 -24.16 -10.78 -14.23
N LYS A 52 -25.21 -11.13 -13.49
CA LYS A 52 -25.33 -10.75 -12.08
C LYS A 52 -24.22 -11.34 -11.23
N VAL A 53 -23.90 -12.62 -11.42
CA VAL A 53 -22.79 -13.27 -10.69
C VAL A 53 -21.46 -12.62 -11.10
N GLY A 54 -21.28 -12.32 -12.39
CA GLY A 54 -20.10 -11.63 -12.88
C GLY A 54 -19.95 -10.24 -12.28
N MET A 55 -21.05 -9.49 -12.14
CA MET A 55 -21.04 -8.17 -11.49
C MET A 55 -20.57 -8.26 -10.03
N ASP A 56 -21.07 -9.23 -9.28
CA ASP A 56 -20.70 -9.40 -7.86
C ASP A 56 -19.21 -9.69 -7.73
N PHE A 57 -18.65 -10.59 -8.53
CA PHE A 57 -17.23 -10.89 -8.51
C PHE A 57 -16.37 -9.70 -8.97
N ALA A 58 -16.78 -9.01 -10.03
CA ALA A 58 -16.05 -7.86 -10.54
C ALA A 58 -16.02 -6.72 -9.52
N TYR A 59 -17.15 -6.46 -8.85
CA TYR A 59 -17.24 -5.48 -7.77
C TYR A 59 -16.33 -5.84 -6.60
N ASP A 60 -16.38 -7.08 -6.13
CA ASP A 60 -15.56 -7.54 -4.99
C ASP A 60 -14.07 -7.36 -5.29
N ARG A 61 -13.65 -7.66 -6.51
CA ARG A 61 -12.25 -7.50 -6.93
C ARG A 61 -11.84 -6.03 -7.03
N ALA A 62 -12.70 -5.16 -7.55
CA ALA A 62 -12.46 -3.72 -7.59
C ALA A 62 -12.41 -3.14 -6.17
N TYR A 63 -13.32 -3.54 -5.30
CA TYR A 63 -13.36 -3.11 -3.91
C TYR A 63 -12.10 -3.54 -3.15
N ALA A 64 -11.64 -4.77 -3.34
CA ALA A 64 -10.41 -5.27 -2.72
C ALA A 64 -9.19 -4.43 -3.12
N LYS A 65 -9.09 -4.05 -4.40
CA LYS A 65 -8.03 -3.15 -4.88
C LYS A 65 -8.12 -1.76 -4.25
N ALA A 66 -9.33 -1.22 -4.11
CA ALA A 66 -9.55 0.08 -3.48
C ALA A 66 -9.13 0.08 -2.01
N VAL A 67 -9.50 -0.97 -1.27
CA VAL A 67 -9.09 -1.15 0.14
C VAL A 67 -7.57 -1.25 0.26
N GLU A 68 -6.92 -1.97 -0.65
CA GLU A 68 -5.46 -2.10 -0.67
C GLU A 68 -4.77 -0.73 -0.82
N VAL A 69 -5.28 0.13 -1.72
CA VAL A 69 -4.78 1.51 -1.86
C VAL A 69 -4.96 2.29 -0.56
N ALA A 70 -6.14 2.20 0.06
CA ALA A 70 -6.43 2.91 1.31
C ALA A 70 -5.52 2.44 2.46
N VAL A 71 -5.25 1.14 2.56
CA VAL A 71 -4.33 0.59 3.57
C VAL A 71 -2.93 1.17 3.37
N LYS A 72 -2.44 1.20 2.14
CA LYS A 72 -1.11 1.77 1.83
C LYS A 72 -1.02 3.26 2.19
N MET A 73 -2.07 4.03 1.92
CA MET A 73 -2.10 5.46 2.18
C MET A 73 -2.23 5.82 3.66
N ASN A 74 -2.84 4.95 4.47
CA ASN A 74 -3.06 5.17 5.91
C ASN A 74 -1.98 4.52 6.77
N ARG A 75 -0.82 4.16 6.20
CA ARG A 75 0.29 3.61 6.98
C ARG A 75 0.76 4.63 8.01
N PRO A 76 1.01 4.20 9.26
CA PRO A 76 1.53 5.12 10.27
C PRO A 76 2.90 5.63 9.86
N GLU A 77 3.12 6.92 10.08
CA GLU A 77 4.43 7.52 9.92
C GLU A 77 5.34 7.04 11.06
N MET A 78 6.50 6.48 10.70
CA MET A 78 7.51 6.06 11.65
C MET A 78 8.79 6.84 11.44
N ARG A 79 9.46 7.19 12.53
CA ARG A 79 10.74 7.89 12.52
C ARG A 79 11.70 7.24 13.51
N PHE A 80 12.97 7.21 13.13
CA PHE A 80 14.04 6.75 14.01
C PHE A 80 15.07 7.85 14.20
N VAL A 81 15.65 7.92 15.40
CA VAL A 81 16.79 8.78 15.67
C VAL A 81 18.04 7.91 15.81
N CYS A 82 19.14 8.34 15.22
CA CYS A 82 20.43 7.69 15.41
C CYS A 82 21.02 8.17 16.73
N VAL A 83 21.43 7.24 17.60
CA VAL A 83 22.02 7.57 18.89
C VAL A 83 23.54 7.42 18.92
N LYS A 84 24.13 6.76 17.92
CA LYS A 84 25.57 6.61 17.77
C LYS A 84 25.92 6.57 16.29
N SER A 85 26.74 7.51 15.83
CA SER A 85 27.13 7.62 14.42
C SER A 85 27.87 6.38 13.91
N GLY A 86 27.61 5.99 12.66
CA GLY A 86 28.24 4.90 11.96
C GLY A 86 27.45 4.51 10.71
N ASN A 87 28.08 3.87 9.74
CA ASN A 87 27.43 3.38 8.50
C ASN A 87 26.59 4.42 7.77
N ASP A 88 27.12 5.64 7.62
CA ASP A 88 26.44 6.79 6.98
C ASP A 88 25.15 7.22 7.70
N LEU A 89 25.09 6.99 9.01
CA LEU A 89 24.03 7.47 9.89
C LEU A 89 24.66 8.36 10.97
N THR A 90 24.11 9.54 11.20
CA THR A 90 24.69 10.55 12.10
C THR A 90 23.90 10.65 13.39
N SER A 91 24.60 10.58 14.52
CA SER A 91 24.01 10.73 15.86
C SER A 91 23.21 12.03 15.97
N GLY A 92 21.99 11.93 16.50
CA GLY A 92 21.07 13.05 16.68
C GLY A 92 20.20 13.34 15.44
N THR A 93 20.48 12.72 14.30
CA THR A 93 19.68 12.91 13.09
C THR A 93 18.46 11.99 13.10
N ILE A 94 17.32 12.53 12.68
CA ILE A 94 16.07 11.80 12.55
C ILE A 94 15.92 11.29 11.11
N TYR A 95 15.66 9.99 10.97
CA TYR A 95 15.46 9.34 9.69
C TYR A 95 14.02 8.84 9.59
N PRO A 96 13.20 9.41 8.68
CA PRO A 96 11.85 8.92 8.49
C PRO A 96 11.87 7.57 7.79
N VAL A 97 10.98 6.67 8.20
CA VAL A 97 10.80 5.37 7.55
C VAL A 97 9.95 5.56 6.29
N GLN A 98 10.42 4.99 5.21
CA GLN A 98 9.71 4.99 3.94
C GLN A 98 9.27 3.57 3.57
N TYR A 99 8.33 3.48 2.62
CA TYR A 99 7.80 2.22 2.13
C TYR A 99 7.97 2.18 0.62
N ASP A 100 8.45 1.06 0.08
CA ASP A 100 8.46 0.85 -1.35
C ASP A 100 7.08 0.34 -1.84
N ASP A 101 6.95 0.09 -3.15
CA ASP A 101 5.69 -0.36 -3.75
C ASP A 101 5.24 -1.73 -3.23
N ASP A 102 6.16 -2.56 -2.79
CA ASP A 102 5.88 -3.88 -2.20
C ASP A 102 5.61 -3.80 -0.69
N GLY A 103 5.71 -2.62 -0.10
CA GLY A 103 5.48 -2.41 1.32
C GLY A 103 6.69 -2.69 2.21
N HIS A 104 7.88 -2.83 1.64
CA HIS A 104 9.11 -3.01 2.41
C HIS A 104 9.55 -1.69 3.03
N LEU A 105 10.05 -1.78 4.26
CA LEU A 105 10.49 -0.65 5.05
C LEU A 105 11.95 -0.30 4.76
N PHE A 106 12.25 0.99 4.65
CA PHE A 106 13.62 1.45 4.53
C PHE A 106 13.77 2.89 5.04
N VAL A 107 15.02 3.29 5.30
CA VAL A 107 15.40 4.69 5.52
C VAL A 107 16.47 5.06 4.49
N ILE A 108 16.62 6.35 4.22
CA ILE A 108 17.70 6.88 3.38
C ILE A 108 18.81 7.37 4.29
N ASP A 109 20.03 6.88 4.08
CA ASP A 109 21.20 7.28 4.86
C ASP A 109 21.77 8.62 4.39
N ASP A 110 22.86 9.08 5.03
CA ASP A 110 23.49 10.37 4.71
C ASP A 110 24.14 10.38 3.31
N ALA A 111 24.45 9.22 2.75
CA ALA A 111 24.98 9.08 1.41
C ALA A 111 23.87 9.03 0.33
N GLY A 112 22.59 9.00 0.74
CA GLY A 112 21.46 8.90 -0.16
C GLY A 112 21.10 7.47 -0.54
N ASP A 113 21.65 6.48 0.16
CA ASP A 113 21.38 5.07 -0.11
C ASP A 113 20.27 4.51 0.77
N ARG A 114 19.52 3.54 0.24
CA ARG A 114 18.51 2.82 1.00
C ARG A 114 19.16 1.89 2.03
N ARG A 115 18.65 1.92 3.26
CA ARG A 115 19.05 1.03 4.35
C ARG A 115 17.83 0.36 4.98
N PRO A 116 17.78 -0.94 5.11
CA PRO A 116 18.67 -1.94 4.50
C PRO A 116 18.62 -1.91 2.98
N GLY A 117 19.65 -2.47 2.32
CA GLY A 117 19.79 -2.42 0.87
C GLY A 117 18.75 -3.24 0.10
N LEU A 118 18.67 -2.99 -1.21
CA LEU A 118 17.63 -3.45 -2.13
C LEU A 118 17.50 -4.97 -2.31
N TYR A 119 18.48 -5.76 -1.87
CA TYR A 119 18.56 -7.19 -2.22
C TYR A 119 17.90 -8.15 -1.22
N SER A 120 17.30 -7.63 -0.17
CA SER A 120 16.66 -8.47 0.83
C SER A 120 15.16 -8.21 0.86
N HIS A 121 14.37 -9.27 0.78
CA HIS A 121 12.97 -9.23 1.16
C HIS A 121 12.91 -9.00 2.67
N ILE A 122 12.79 -7.74 3.04
CA ILE A 122 12.91 -7.34 4.43
C ILE A 122 11.52 -7.23 5.02
N ASP A 123 11.18 -8.18 5.87
CA ASP A 123 9.99 -8.07 6.69
C ASP A 123 10.18 -7.02 7.80
N LYS A 124 9.10 -6.73 8.51
CA LYS A 124 9.10 -5.74 9.57
C LYS A 124 10.10 -6.07 10.69
N ASP A 125 10.19 -7.33 11.09
CA ASP A 125 11.08 -7.77 12.16
C ASP A 125 12.55 -7.66 11.77
N THR A 126 12.88 -8.00 10.55
CA THR A 126 14.23 -7.85 9.99
C THR A 126 14.63 -6.38 9.92
N PHE A 127 13.71 -5.50 9.50
CA PHE A 127 13.95 -4.07 9.49
C PHE A 127 14.24 -3.51 10.89
N PHE A 128 13.42 -3.86 11.88
CA PHE A 128 13.65 -3.40 13.27
C PHE A 128 14.94 -3.95 13.86
N GLY A 129 15.32 -5.19 13.53
CA GLY A 129 16.61 -5.77 13.91
C GLY A 129 17.78 -5.02 13.33
N PHE A 130 17.69 -4.61 12.06
CA PHE A 130 18.70 -3.79 11.40
C PHE A 130 18.82 -2.42 12.09
N MET A 131 17.71 -1.75 12.38
CA MET A 131 17.71 -0.45 13.08
C MET A 131 18.39 -0.55 14.44
N LYS A 132 18.08 -1.57 15.22
CA LYS A 132 18.68 -1.81 16.52
C LYS A 132 20.19 -2.02 16.44
N ARG A 133 20.66 -2.81 15.46
CA ARG A 133 22.10 -3.04 15.27
C ARG A 133 22.86 -1.78 14.84
N ASN A 134 22.17 -0.83 14.22
CA ASN A 134 22.75 0.44 13.77
C ASN A 134 22.49 1.59 14.74
N ASN A 135 22.18 1.29 15.99
CA ASN A 135 21.98 2.28 17.06
C ASN A 135 20.86 3.28 16.75
N MET A 136 19.78 2.78 16.14
CA MET A 136 18.59 3.56 15.84
C MET A 136 17.51 3.28 16.86
N VAL A 137 16.88 4.32 17.37
CA VAL A 137 15.78 4.24 18.32
C VAL A 137 14.52 4.83 17.71
N LYS A 138 13.43 4.08 17.78
CA LYS A 138 12.13 4.54 17.27
C LYS A 138 11.62 5.68 18.13
N LEU A 139 11.24 6.79 17.47
CA LEU A 139 10.60 7.91 18.14
C LEU A 139 9.14 7.60 18.38
N GLU A 140 8.69 7.82 19.60
CA GLU A 140 7.29 7.72 19.99
C GLU A 140 6.65 9.12 19.95
N ASP A 141 5.43 9.20 19.48
CA ASP A 141 4.65 10.45 19.49
C ASP A 141 4.02 10.71 20.85
#